data_001f76dc3fc92baa81cd81bc46a506fa
#
_entry.id   001f76dc3fc92baa81cd81bc46a506fa
#
_cell.length_a   1.000
_cell.length_b   1.000
_cell.length_c   1.000
_cell.angle_alpha   90.00
_cell.angle_beta   90.00
_cell.angle_gamma   90.00
#
_symmetry.space_group_name_H-M   'P 1'
#
loop_
_entity.id
_entity.type
_entity.pdbx_description
1 polymer ?
#
loop_
_entity_poly.entity_id
_entity_poly.type
_entity_poly.pdbx_seq_one_letter_code
_entity_poly.pdbx_strand_id
1 'polypeptide(L)'
;SFYMKRNGFTLIELLVVVAIIGILAAVGVVAYNGYTKSAKENAVKANHKIVVKFIKSELMKCELGQELILKQNPTTDTPDLCPDVLAGNADKMATQLSYHFSSLNWCNPMGWMGGSVCAEAVETSGTIGQGPTGTTQLITKSGSPSILFIDTKYTCEPLPLTEGCNQGKSLTDSVKLN
;
A
#
# COMPACT_ATOMS: atom_id res chain seq x y z
N SER A 1 28.77 4.43 61.36
CA SER A 1 29.00 5.18 60.11
C SER A 1 29.41 4.19 59.00
N PHE A 2 28.46 3.82 58.12
CA PHE A 2 28.76 2.97 56.98
C PHE A 2 29.35 3.82 55.86
N TYR A 3 30.65 3.74 55.66
CA TYR A 3 31.31 4.29 54.48
C TYR A 3 31.09 3.35 53.29
N MET A 4 30.13 3.69 52.39
CA MET A 4 30.00 3.01 51.12
C MET A 4 31.18 3.43 50.23
N LYS A 5 32.08 2.49 49.93
CA LYS A 5 33.19 2.66 48.99
C LYS A 5 32.59 2.82 47.59
N ARG A 6 32.55 4.03 47.06
CA ARG A 6 32.15 4.31 45.69
C ARG A 6 33.29 3.88 44.76
N ASN A 7 33.13 2.74 44.09
CA ASN A 7 34.03 2.38 43.00
C ASN A 7 33.69 3.29 41.81
N GLY A 8 34.62 4.19 41.47
CA GLY A 8 34.47 5.00 40.26
C GLY A 8 34.80 4.18 39.01
N PHE A 9 34.08 4.42 37.91
CA PHE A 9 34.41 3.85 36.61
C PHE A 9 35.74 4.36 36.11
N THR A 10 36.55 3.49 35.54
CA THR A 10 37.80 3.89 34.89
C THR A 10 37.52 4.48 33.50
N LEU A 11 38.37 5.39 33.05
CA LEU A 11 38.22 6.05 31.74
C LEU A 11 38.29 5.05 30.59
N ILE A 12 39.09 3.99 30.73
CA ILE A 12 39.23 2.94 29.73
C ILE A 12 37.97 2.05 29.63
N GLU A 13 37.31 1.75 30.74
CA GLU A 13 36.03 0.99 30.73
C GLU A 13 34.94 1.76 29.97
N LEU A 14 34.86 3.08 30.16
CA LEU A 14 33.90 3.90 29.43
C LEU A 14 34.22 3.95 27.94
N LEU A 15 35.52 4.10 27.59
CA LEU A 15 35.98 4.21 26.22
C LEU A 15 35.71 2.93 25.41
N VAL A 16 35.95 1.76 26.00
CA VAL A 16 35.68 0.46 25.38
C VAL A 16 34.16 0.27 25.14
N VAL A 17 33.35 0.64 26.12
CA VAL A 17 31.88 0.51 26.00
C VAL A 17 31.34 1.38 24.85
N VAL A 18 31.73 2.66 24.77
CA VAL A 18 31.26 3.53 23.69
C VAL A 18 31.78 3.10 22.32
N ALA A 19 33.00 2.54 22.25
CA ALA A 19 33.52 1.99 21.00
C ALA A 19 32.69 0.80 20.50
N ILE A 20 32.34 -0.13 21.39
CA ILE A 20 31.51 -1.29 21.04
C ILE A 20 30.11 -0.84 20.63
N ILE A 21 29.47 0.07 21.38
CA ILE A 21 28.14 0.60 21.01
C ILE A 21 28.20 1.31 19.66
N GLY A 22 29.23 2.07 19.36
CA GLY A 22 29.42 2.75 18.08
C GLY A 22 29.48 1.77 16.91
N ILE A 23 30.21 0.67 17.03
CA ILE A 23 30.30 -0.37 15.99
C ILE A 23 28.94 -1.06 15.81
N LEU A 24 28.29 -1.46 16.91
CA LEU A 24 26.98 -2.13 16.85
C LEU A 24 25.90 -1.21 16.26
N ALA A 25 25.90 0.07 16.61
CA ALA A 25 24.97 1.04 16.06
C ALA A 25 25.16 1.23 14.55
N ALA A 26 26.40 1.31 14.08
CA ALA A 26 26.69 1.48 12.65
C ALA A 26 26.16 0.30 11.81
N VAL A 27 26.36 -0.94 12.25
CA VAL A 27 25.87 -2.14 11.58
C VAL A 27 24.34 -2.27 11.71
N GLY A 28 23.81 -1.97 12.89
CA GLY A 28 22.38 -2.07 13.19
C GLY A 28 21.51 -1.16 12.31
N VAL A 29 21.92 0.08 12.07
CA VAL A 29 21.16 1.03 11.23
C VAL A 29 21.03 0.54 9.79
N VAL A 30 22.08 0.01 9.18
CA VAL A 30 22.06 -0.49 7.80
C VAL A 30 21.15 -1.71 7.68
N ALA A 31 21.25 -2.65 8.61
CA ALA A 31 20.40 -3.84 8.62
C ALA A 31 18.92 -3.50 8.85
N TYR A 32 18.64 -2.56 9.77
CA TYR A 32 17.27 -2.11 10.05
C TYR A 32 16.61 -1.45 8.83
N ASN A 33 17.32 -0.58 8.11
CA ASN A 33 16.81 0.09 6.92
C ASN A 33 16.48 -0.92 5.80
N GLY A 34 17.32 -1.94 5.60
CA GLY A 34 17.05 -3.01 4.64
C GLY A 34 15.82 -3.84 4.99
N TYR A 35 15.68 -4.18 6.27
CA TYR A 35 14.54 -4.94 6.77
C TYR A 35 13.22 -4.15 6.63
N THR A 36 13.20 -2.89 7.04
CA THR A 36 11.99 -2.05 6.96
C THR A 36 11.55 -1.81 5.52
N LYS A 37 12.49 -1.61 4.57
CA LYS A 37 12.18 -1.52 3.15
C LYS A 37 11.50 -2.79 2.65
N SER A 38 12.11 -3.95 2.90
CA SER A 38 11.55 -5.25 2.49
C SER A 38 10.17 -5.52 3.12
N ALA A 39 9.99 -5.19 4.39
CA ALA A 39 8.70 -5.32 5.07
C ALA A 39 7.61 -4.47 4.41
N LYS A 40 7.90 -3.21 4.08
CA LYS A 40 6.98 -2.32 3.36
C LYS A 40 6.61 -2.85 1.97
N GLU A 41 7.60 -3.30 1.20
CA GLU A 41 7.35 -3.90 -0.12
C GLU A 41 6.44 -5.13 -0.03
N ASN A 42 6.66 -6.00 0.96
CA ASN A 42 5.83 -7.17 1.18
C ASN A 42 4.42 -6.80 1.62
N ALA A 43 4.25 -5.76 2.44
CA ALA A 43 2.94 -5.24 2.82
C ALA A 43 2.17 -4.71 1.60
N VAL A 44 2.83 -3.98 0.71
CA VAL A 44 2.22 -3.49 -0.55
C VAL A 44 1.76 -4.66 -1.44
N LYS A 45 2.61 -5.69 -1.59
CA LYS A 45 2.25 -6.90 -2.36
C LYS A 45 1.08 -7.65 -1.74
N ALA A 46 1.00 -7.69 -0.42
CA ALA A 46 -0.12 -8.29 0.30
C ALA A 46 -1.41 -7.49 0.06
N ASN A 47 -1.36 -6.16 0.14
CA ASN A 47 -2.48 -5.28 -0.14
C ASN A 47 -3.02 -5.49 -1.57
N HIS A 48 -2.14 -5.54 -2.56
CA HIS A 48 -2.54 -5.85 -3.94
C HIS A 48 -3.35 -7.14 -4.03
N LYS A 49 -2.85 -8.23 -3.43
CA LYS A 49 -3.55 -9.53 -3.43
C LYS A 49 -4.92 -9.47 -2.73
N ILE A 50 -5.04 -8.67 -1.67
CA ILE A 50 -6.30 -8.48 -0.95
C ILE A 50 -7.30 -7.76 -1.85
N VAL A 51 -6.89 -6.67 -2.52
CA VAL A 51 -7.73 -5.93 -3.46
C VAL A 51 -8.22 -6.84 -4.59
N VAL A 52 -7.33 -7.59 -5.22
CA VAL A 52 -7.67 -8.51 -6.31
C VAL A 52 -8.67 -9.57 -5.84
N LYS A 53 -8.43 -10.18 -4.67
CA LYS A 53 -9.34 -11.18 -4.10
C LYS A 53 -10.71 -10.59 -3.77
N PHE A 54 -10.73 -9.41 -3.17
CA PHE A 54 -11.96 -8.71 -2.85
C PHE A 54 -12.79 -8.46 -4.11
N ILE A 55 -12.19 -7.86 -5.15
CA ILE A 55 -12.87 -7.58 -6.40
C ILE A 55 -13.45 -8.86 -7.02
N LYS A 56 -12.65 -9.93 -7.09
CA LYS A 56 -13.11 -11.22 -7.62
C LYS A 56 -14.27 -11.81 -6.81
N SER A 57 -14.22 -11.70 -5.48
CA SER A 57 -15.31 -12.19 -4.63
C SER A 57 -16.59 -11.39 -4.78
N GLU A 58 -16.48 -10.08 -4.95
CA GLU A 58 -17.64 -9.22 -5.17
C GLU A 58 -18.29 -9.47 -6.54
N LEU A 59 -17.49 -9.68 -7.59
CA LEU A 59 -18.00 -10.05 -8.91
C LEU A 59 -18.72 -11.39 -8.89
N MET A 60 -18.19 -12.37 -8.16
CA MET A 60 -18.83 -13.67 -8.02
C MET A 60 -20.21 -13.57 -7.35
N LYS A 61 -20.43 -12.61 -6.45
CA LYS A 61 -21.77 -12.36 -5.88
C LYS A 61 -22.78 -12.00 -6.95
N CYS A 62 -22.39 -11.15 -7.90
CA CYS A 62 -23.27 -10.78 -9.02
C CYS A 62 -23.61 -11.98 -9.92
N GLU A 63 -22.63 -12.87 -10.18
CA GLU A 63 -22.87 -14.10 -10.94
C GLU A 63 -23.83 -15.05 -10.23
N LEU A 64 -23.84 -15.03 -8.89
CA LEU A 64 -24.75 -15.82 -8.05
C LEU A 64 -26.11 -15.16 -7.81
N GLY A 65 -26.37 -14.01 -8.43
CA GLY A 65 -27.63 -13.25 -8.27
C GLY A 65 -27.76 -12.57 -6.91
N GLN A 66 -26.64 -12.33 -6.23
CA GLN A 66 -26.59 -11.54 -4.98
C GLN A 66 -26.29 -10.08 -5.32
N GLU A 67 -26.67 -9.18 -4.42
CA GLU A 67 -26.37 -7.75 -4.57
C GLU A 67 -24.89 -7.46 -4.26
N LEU A 68 -24.33 -6.51 -5.02
CA LEU A 68 -23.00 -5.95 -4.77
C LEU A 68 -23.17 -4.54 -4.21
N ILE A 69 -22.98 -4.40 -2.91
CA ILE A 69 -23.11 -3.13 -2.20
C ILE A 69 -21.73 -2.76 -1.58
N LEU A 70 -21.24 -1.59 -1.95
CA LEU A 70 -19.96 -1.05 -1.46
C LEU A 70 -20.20 0.14 -0.54
N LYS A 71 -19.23 0.46 0.29
CA LYS A 71 -19.23 1.71 1.07
C LYS A 71 -18.89 2.88 0.15
N GLN A 72 -19.72 3.90 0.12
CA GLN A 72 -19.44 5.15 -0.57
C GLN A 72 -18.73 6.14 0.37
N ASN A 73 -19.04 6.07 1.64
CA ASN A 73 -18.39 6.74 2.75
C ASN A 73 -18.65 5.93 4.04
N PRO A 74 -18.11 6.28 5.21
CA PRO A 74 -18.29 5.50 6.44
C PRO A 74 -19.76 5.25 6.84
N THR A 75 -20.69 6.08 6.36
CA THR A 75 -22.10 6.05 6.76
C THR A 75 -23.08 5.70 5.64
N THR A 76 -22.63 5.67 4.39
CA THR A 76 -23.48 5.50 3.21
C THR A 76 -23.00 4.34 2.36
N ASP A 77 -23.94 3.46 1.98
CA ASP A 77 -23.71 2.38 1.04
C ASP A 77 -24.10 2.79 -0.39
N THR A 78 -23.51 2.15 -1.39
CA THR A 78 -23.95 2.28 -2.77
C THR A 78 -25.27 1.54 -2.98
N PRO A 79 -26.07 1.89 -4.01
CA PRO A 79 -27.05 0.96 -4.54
C PRO A 79 -26.35 -0.31 -5.08
N ASP A 80 -27.13 -1.33 -5.40
CA ASP A 80 -26.61 -2.54 -6.04
C ASP A 80 -25.86 -2.22 -7.33
N LEU A 81 -24.62 -2.64 -7.42
CA LEU A 81 -23.72 -2.40 -8.55
C LEU A 81 -23.72 -3.55 -9.58
N CYS A 82 -24.39 -4.67 -9.30
CA CYS A 82 -24.38 -5.81 -10.19
C CYS A 82 -24.94 -5.50 -11.60
N PRO A 83 -25.98 -4.68 -11.78
CA PRO A 83 -26.41 -4.29 -13.12
C PRO A 83 -25.30 -3.59 -13.93
N ASP A 84 -24.53 -2.71 -13.31
CA ASP A 84 -23.42 -2.02 -13.97
C ASP A 84 -22.26 -2.96 -14.29
N VAL A 85 -21.94 -3.86 -13.37
CA VAL A 85 -20.90 -4.89 -13.54
C VAL A 85 -21.24 -5.82 -14.71
N LEU A 86 -22.46 -6.32 -14.75
CA LEU A 86 -22.94 -7.20 -15.82
C LEU A 86 -23.07 -6.48 -17.18
N ALA A 87 -23.26 -5.16 -17.16
CA ALA A 87 -23.18 -4.31 -18.35
C ALA A 87 -21.75 -4.00 -18.81
N GLY A 88 -20.73 -4.47 -18.07
CA GLY A 88 -19.32 -4.26 -18.37
C GLY A 88 -18.81 -2.86 -18.07
N ASN A 89 -19.43 -2.12 -17.13
CA ASN A 89 -19.05 -0.77 -16.77
C ASN A 89 -17.90 -0.75 -15.73
N ALA A 90 -16.67 -0.96 -16.20
CA ALA A 90 -15.50 -1.00 -15.35
C ALA A 90 -15.15 0.37 -14.72
N ASP A 91 -15.47 1.48 -15.36
CA ASP A 91 -15.22 2.83 -14.83
C ASP A 91 -16.03 3.09 -13.56
N LYS A 92 -17.31 2.75 -13.59
CA LYS A 92 -18.18 2.90 -12.42
C LYS A 92 -17.72 1.98 -11.28
N MET A 93 -17.37 0.74 -11.61
CA MET A 93 -16.84 -0.21 -10.63
C MET A 93 -15.53 0.29 -10.00
N ALA A 94 -14.58 0.77 -10.80
CA ALA A 94 -13.31 1.33 -10.32
C ALA A 94 -13.54 2.48 -9.35
N THR A 95 -14.41 3.42 -9.72
CA THR A 95 -14.75 4.59 -8.91
C THR A 95 -15.37 4.17 -7.56
N GLN A 96 -16.32 3.27 -7.56
CA GLN A 96 -16.99 2.83 -6.33
C GLN A 96 -16.05 2.01 -5.43
N LEU A 97 -15.17 1.20 -6.01
CA LEU A 97 -14.13 0.46 -5.28
C LEU A 97 -13.13 1.42 -4.60
N SER A 98 -12.70 2.48 -5.28
CA SER A 98 -11.79 3.45 -4.67
C SER A 98 -12.43 4.14 -3.46
N TYR A 99 -13.69 4.56 -3.55
CA TYR A 99 -14.43 5.10 -2.40
C TYR A 99 -14.57 4.08 -1.27
N HIS A 100 -14.87 2.82 -1.60
CA HIS A 100 -14.99 1.76 -0.60
C HIS A 100 -13.69 1.59 0.18
N PHE A 101 -12.55 1.46 -0.49
CA PHE A 101 -11.25 1.30 0.16
C PHE A 101 -10.82 2.56 0.93
N SER A 102 -11.11 3.75 0.41
CA SER A 102 -10.88 5.01 1.13
C SER A 102 -11.70 5.08 2.42
N SER A 103 -12.96 4.61 2.40
CA SER A 103 -13.83 4.60 3.59
C SER A 103 -13.32 3.68 4.70
N LEU A 104 -12.49 2.69 4.38
CA LEU A 104 -11.87 1.78 5.33
C LEU A 104 -10.61 2.35 6.01
N ASN A 105 -10.22 3.59 5.69
CA ASN A 105 -8.96 4.21 6.16
C ASN A 105 -7.72 3.34 5.88
N TRP A 106 -7.70 2.68 4.75
CA TRP A 106 -6.61 1.80 4.39
C TRP A 106 -5.40 2.59 3.91
N CYS A 107 -4.30 2.47 4.64
CA CYS A 107 -3.12 3.29 4.43
C CYS A 107 -2.09 2.61 3.53
N ASN A 108 -1.45 3.42 2.67
CA ASN A 108 -0.31 3.00 1.89
C ASN A 108 0.89 2.71 2.80
N PRO A 109 1.46 1.48 2.83
CA PRO A 109 2.59 1.13 3.69
C PRO A 109 3.88 1.91 3.39
N MET A 110 4.02 2.46 2.18
CA MET A 110 5.17 3.27 1.79
C MET A 110 5.12 4.68 2.39
N GLY A 111 3.95 5.13 2.84
CA GLY A 111 3.68 6.50 3.23
C GLY A 111 3.56 7.42 2.01
N TRP A 112 3.06 8.63 2.22
CA TRP A 112 3.02 9.66 1.18
C TRP A 112 3.84 10.87 1.58
N MET A 113 4.43 11.53 0.60
CA MET A 113 5.36 12.65 0.79
C MET A 113 4.70 13.99 1.10
N GLY A 114 3.39 14.03 1.26
CA GLY A 114 2.62 15.26 1.47
C GLY A 114 2.18 15.56 2.91
N GLY A 115 2.69 14.85 3.91
CA GLY A 115 2.40 15.16 5.33
C GLY A 115 1.06 14.63 5.84
N SER A 116 0.28 13.90 5.06
CA SER A 116 -0.89 13.19 5.54
C SER A 116 -0.48 11.91 6.28
N VAL A 117 -1.09 11.67 7.42
CA VAL A 117 -0.79 10.51 8.28
C VAL A 117 -1.11 9.19 7.59
N CYS A 118 -1.96 9.23 6.57
CA CYS A 118 -2.42 8.08 5.82
C CYS A 118 -2.71 8.50 4.38
N ALA A 119 -1.91 8.04 3.41
CA ALA A 119 -2.25 8.18 2.00
C ALA A 119 -3.17 7.03 1.59
N GLU A 120 -4.06 7.28 0.65
CA GLU A 120 -4.96 6.25 0.14
C GLU A 120 -4.18 5.07 -0.44
N ALA A 121 -4.53 3.85 -0.03
CA ALA A 121 -3.90 2.64 -0.53
C ALA A 121 -4.48 2.20 -1.88
N VAL A 122 -5.65 2.71 -2.26
CA VAL A 122 -6.34 2.40 -3.51
C VAL A 122 -6.90 3.67 -4.12
N GLU A 123 -6.63 3.91 -5.39
CA GLU A 123 -7.11 5.08 -6.13
C GLU A 123 -7.49 4.71 -7.58
N THR A 124 -8.23 5.58 -8.24
CA THR A 124 -8.47 5.47 -9.69
C THR A 124 -7.42 6.26 -10.46
N SER A 125 -6.86 5.66 -11.50
CA SER A 125 -5.88 6.32 -12.37
C SER A 125 -6.07 5.90 -13.83
N GLY A 126 -5.68 6.77 -14.74
CA GLY A 126 -5.80 6.54 -16.17
C GLY A 126 -4.65 5.76 -16.83
N THR A 127 -3.54 5.47 -16.12
CA THR A 127 -2.35 4.90 -16.76
C THR A 127 -1.64 3.88 -15.88
N ILE A 128 -1.45 2.66 -16.44
CA ILE A 128 -0.72 1.58 -15.76
C ILE A 128 0.73 1.99 -15.48
N GLY A 129 1.20 1.73 -14.27
CA GLY A 129 2.59 1.94 -13.86
C GLY A 129 2.96 3.38 -13.52
N GLN A 130 2.03 4.34 -13.53
CA GLN A 130 2.32 5.75 -13.26
C GLN A 130 1.88 6.25 -11.87
N GLY A 131 1.27 5.38 -11.06
CA GLY A 131 0.83 5.74 -9.72
C GLY A 131 1.96 5.88 -8.70
N PRO A 132 1.63 6.45 -7.53
CA PRO A 132 2.54 6.51 -6.39
C PRO A 132 2.96 5.11 -5.94
N THR A 133 4.20 4.99 -5.44
CA THR A 133 4.67 3.72 -4.90
C THR A 133 3.88 3.33 -3.66
N GLY A 134 3.40 2.09 -3.62
CA GLY A 134 2.62 1.54 -2.52
C GLY A 134 1.11 1.69 -2.68
N THR A 135 0.63 2.46 -3.66
CA THR A 135 -0.79 2.60 -3.97
C THR A 135 -1.22 1.60 -5.02
N THR A 136 -2.38 1.00 -4.83
CA THR A 136 -3.03 0.16 -5.84
C THR A 136 -3.95 1.02 -6.70
N GLN A 137 -3.70 1.03 -8.00
CA GLN A 137 -4.50 1.78 -8.96
C GLN A 137 -5.52 0.87 -9.63
N LEU A 138 -6.74 1.37 -9.75
CA LEU A 138 -7.84 0.76 -10.49
C LEU A 138 -7.99 1.49 -11.82
N ILE A 139 -7.61 0.83 -12.90
CA ILE A 139 -7.44 1.46 -14.20
C ILE A 139 -8.38 0.84 -15.21
N THR A 140 -9.03 1.69 -15.96
CA THR A 140 -9.83 1.31 -17.14
C THR A 140 -9.16 1.87 -18.39
N LYS A 141 -9.30 1.18 -19.50
CA LYS A 141 -8.73 1.63 -20.78
C LYS A 141 -9.82 1.97 -21.78
N SER A 142 -9.67 3.10 -22.46
CA SER A 142 -10.45 3.42 -23.65
C SER A 142 -10.32 2.28 -24.67
N GLY A 143 -11.44 1.75 -25.15
CA GLY A 143 -11.48 0.59 -26.06
C GLY A 143 -11.57 -0.78 -25.35
N SER A 144 -11.51 -0.83 -24.03
CA SER A 144 -11.74 -2.04 -23.23
C SER A 144 -12.53 -1.73 -21.96
N PRO A 145 -13.75 -1.18 -22.08
CA PRO A 145 -14.52 -0.67 -20.95
C PRO A 145 -14.95 -1.77 -19.96
N SER A 146 -14.90 -3.03 -20.41
CA SER A 146 -15.26 -4.19 -19.58
C SER A 146 -14.08 -4.82 -18.84
N ILE A 147 -12.90 -4.23 -18.93
CA ILE A 147 -11.70 -4.77 -18.23
C ILE A 147 -11.22 -3.76 -17.20
N LEU A 148 -11.20 -4.20 -15.96
CA LEU A 148 -10.60 -3.48 -14.84
C LEU A 148 -9.18 -4.01 -14.63
N PHE A 149 -8.20 -3.13 -14.78
CA PHE A 149 -6.80 -3.40 -14.44
C PHE A 149 -6.52 -2.96 -13.01
N ILE A 150 -5.78 -3.78 -12.30
CA ILE A 150 -5.37 -3.54 -10.91
C ILE A 150 -3.85 -3.49 -10.92
N ASP A 151 -3.29 -2.31 -10.79
CA ASP A 151 -1.84 -2.09 -10.86
C ASP A 151 -1.30 -1.55 -9.54
N THR A 152 -0.21 -2.13 -9.05
CA THR A 152 0.40 -1.70 -7.79
C THR A 152 1.91 -1.66 -7.94
N LYS A 153 2.48 -0.47 -7.87
CA LYS A 153 3.91 -0.28 -7.86
C LYS A 153 4.47 -0.46 -6.45
N TYR A 154 5.41 -1.38 -6.26
CA TYR A 154 5.96 -1.70 -4.94
C TYR A 154 7.44 -1.35 -4.75
N THR A 155 8.16 -1.01 -5.82
CA THR A 155 9.53 -0.49 -5.73
C THR A 155 9.71 0.76 -6.55
N CYS A 156 10.59 1.62 -6.09
CA CYS A 156 11.05 2.79 -6.81
C CYS A 156 12.57 2.87 -6.64
N GLU A 157 13.32 2.77 -7.73
CA GLU A 157 14.78 2.97 -7.70
C GLU A 157 15.22 3.80 -8.90
N PRO A 158 16.18 4.75 -8.72
CA PRO A 158 16.64 5.33 -7.46
C PRO A 158 15.80 6.54 -7.02
N LEU A 159 15.74 6.76 -5.68
CA LEU A 159 15.19 8.00 -5.12
C LEU A 159 15.90 9.24 -5.69
N PRO A 160 15.19 10.33 -6.00
CA PRO A 160 14.40 11.11 -5.07
C PRO A 160 12.90 11.11 -5.36
N LEU A 161 12.17 11.20 -4.30
CA LEU A 161 10.73 11.02 -4.15
C LEU A 161 9.85 12.17 -4.70
N THR A 162 10.41 13.09 -5.49
CA THR A 162 9.72 14.31 -5.92
C THR A 162 9.12 14.25 -7.33
N GLU A 163 9.48 13.26 -8.13
CA GLU A 163 8.91 13.05 -9.46
C GLU A 163 8.37 11.62 -9.55
N GLY A 164 7.22 11.44 -10.19
CA GLY A 164 6.56 10.15 -10.32
C GLY A 164 7.55 9.07 -10.75
N CYS A 165 7.59 7.96 -10.03
CA CYS A 165 8.50 6.87 -10.27
C CYS A 165 8.21 6.20 -11.62
N ASN A 166 8.96 6.56 -12.65
CA ASN A 166 8.79 6.02 -14.01
C ASN A 166 9.44 4.64 -14.18
N GLN A 167 10.30 4.21 -13.25
CA GLN A 167 10.97 2.92 -13.28
C GLN A 167 10.82 2.25 -11.90
N GLY A 168 9.94 1.31 -11.81
CA GLY A 168 9.71 0.53 -10.59
C GLY A 168 9.11 -0.83 -10.94
N LYS A 169 9.21 -1.77 -10.01
CA LYS A 169 8.53 -3.04 -10.14
C LYS A 169 7.07 -2.87 -9.75
N SER A 170 6.16 -3.35 -10.57
CA SER A 170 4.73 -3.38 -10.29
C SER A 170 4.16 -4.79 -10.36
N LEU A 171 3.01 -4.97 -9.73
CA LEU A 171 2.12 -6.12 -9.90
C LEU A 171 0.92 -5.63 -10.69
N THR A 172 0.56 -6.32 -11.75
CA THR A 172 -0.61 -5.99 -12.56
C THR A 172 -1.49 -7.22 -12.72
N ASP A 173 -2.72 -7.10 -12.29
CA ASP A 173 -3.79 -8.08 -12.51
C ASP A 173 -4.89 -7.43 -13.34
N SER A 174 -5.74 -8.23 -13.94
CA SER A 174 -6.93 -7.75 -14.65
C SER A 174 -8.12 -8.62 -14.32
N VAL A 175 -9.28 -7.97 -14.30
CA VAL A 175 -10.58 -8.64 -14.12
C VAL A 175 -11.49 -8.20 -15.24
N LYS A 176 -12.06 -9.15 -15.96
CA LYS A 176 -13.06 -8.89 -17.00
C LYS A 176 -14.44 -8.88 -16.36
N LEU A 177 -15.20 -7.84 -16.65
CA LEU A 177 -16.62 -7.73 -16.34
C LEU A 177 -17.40 -8.31 -17.52
N ASN A 178 -18.41 -9.07 -17.26
CA ASN A 178 -19.23 -9.70 -18.32
C ASN A 178 -20.40 -8.81 -18.67
#